data_4d888670b4d9dfb8cac499d81fad08b9
#
_entry.id   4d888670b4d9dfb8cac499d81fad08b9
#
_cell.length_a   1.000
_cell.length_b   1.000
_cell.length_c   1.000
_cell.angle_alpha   90.00
_cell.angle_beta   90.00
_cell.angle_gamma   90.00
#
_symmetry.space_group_name_H-M   'P 1'
#
loop_
_entity.id
_entity.type
_entity.pdbx_description
1 polymer ?
#
loop_
_entity_poly.entity_id
_entity_poly.type
_entity_poly.pdbx_seq_one_letter_code
_entity_poly.pdbx_strand_id
1 'polypeptide(L)'
;YLTQEATPTPVIAYAVVDKKAAGAVNVTASHNPPTDNGFKVRNETGGAIDPEGLIQIETGIPDDIKDVKRKNYKEAEAAGEIIVFDAATPYIDHLTQDGLIDLQPIKDAGLTVMVDTMWGNGAGWFPRLLAGGKTRVIEIHNERNPFFPEMKRPEPIQPNIDVGLKATVDNKADVLLITDGDADRCGIGDENGNFINQLRVFGLLAYYMLEVRGDREKKKKTL
;
A
#
# COMPACT_ATOMS: atom_id res chain seq x y z
N TYR A 1 -18.43 -6.45 1.72
CA TYR A 1 -17.19 -6.78 2.42
C TYR A 1 -16.57 -5.53 3.02
N LEU A 2 -16.06 -5.60 4.25
CA LEU A 2 -15.35 -4.54 4.94
C LEU A 2 -14.04 -5.11 5.48
N THR A 3 -12.91 -4.45 5.20
CA THR A 3 -11.63 -4.87 5.77
C THR A 3 -11.64 -4.67 7.29
N GLN A 4 -11.08 -5.61 8.04
CA GLN A 4 -11.08 -5.57 9.51
C GLN A 4 -10.19 -4.46 10.07
N GLU A 5 -9.25 -3.95 9.26
CA GLU A 5 -8.31 -2.89 9.64
C GLU A 5 -8.00 -1.98 8.46
N ALA A 6 -7.35 -0.85 8.72
CA ALA A 6 -6.83 0.03 7.68
C ALA A 6 -5.85 -0.75 6.79
N THR A 7 -6.10 -0.75 5.50
CA THR A 7 -5.48 -1.69 4.55
C THR A 7 -4.82 -0.92 3.41
N PRO A 8 -3.60 -1.29 2.98
CA PRO A 8 -2.94 -0.72 1.82
C PRO A 8 -3.80 -0.78 0.55
N THR A 9 -3.75 0.26 -0.25
CA THR A 9 -4.51 0.37 -1.51
C THR A 9 -4.31 -0.84 -2.45
N PRO A 10 -3.08 -1.39 -2.65
CA PRO A 10 -2.91 -2.58 -3.50
C PRO A 10 -3.62 -3.83 -2.97
N VAL A 11 -3.70 -3.97 -1.66
CA VAL A 11 -4.38 -5.11 -1.01
C VAL A 11 -5.89 -5.05 -1.25
N ILE A 12 -6.47 -3.84 -1.18
CA ILE A 12 -7.89 -3.63 -1.50
C ILE A 12 -8.16 -3.95 -2.97
N ALA A 13 -7.26 -3.52 -3.87
CA ALA A 13 -7.38 -3.83 -5.30
C ALA A 13 -7.38 -5.35 -5.55
N TYR A 14 -6.48 -6.10 -4.90
CA TYR A 14 -6.46 -7.55 -4.98
C TYR A 14 -7.71 -8.20 -4.37
N ALA A 15 -8.19 -7.68 -3.25
CA ALA A 15 -9.38 -8.22 -2.57
C ALA A 15 -10.64 -8.18 -3.46
N VAL A 16 -10.76 -7.23 -4.38
CA VAL A 16 -11.85 -7.20 -5.38
C VAL A 16 -11.83 -8.48 -6.21
N VAL A 17 -10.68 -8.87 -6.71
CA VAL A 17 -10.50 -10.06 -7.54
C VAL A 17 -10.70 -11.34 -6.71
N ASP A 18 -10.08 -11.41 -5.53
CA ASP A 18 -10.19 -12.56 -4.62
C ASP A 18 -11.64 -12.84 -4.21
N LYS A 19 -12.38 -11.79 -3.87
CA LYS A 19 -13.80 -11.90 -3.47
C LYS A 19 -14.77 -11.93 -4.64
N LYS A 20 -14.29 -11.78 -5.88
CA LYS A 20 -15.13 -11.63 -7.08
C LYS A 20 -16.18 -10.53 -6.88
N ALA A 21 -15.75 -9.44 -6.26
CA ALA A 21 -16.62 -8.30 -5.96
C ALA A 21 -16.85 -7.46 -7.23
N ALA A 22 -17.97 -6.74 -7.28
CA ALA A 22 -18.27 -5.82 -8.39
C ALA A 22 -17.33 -4.61 -8.43
N GLY A 23 -16.61 -4.34 -7.34
CA GLY A 23 -15.66 -3.26 -7.20
C GLY A 23 -15.37 -2.96 -5.74
N ALA A 24 -14.66 -1.87 -5.48
CA ALA A 24 -14.41 -1.40 -4.12
C ALA A 24 -14.35 0.12 -4.04
N VAL A 25 -14.64 0.63 -2.85
CA VAL A 25 -14.37 2.01 -2.46
C VAL A 25 -13.29 2.00 -1.39
N ASN A 26 -12.17 2.67 -1.66
CA ASN A 26 -11.09 2.87 -0.72
C ASN A 26 -11.10 4.33 -0.24
N VAL A 27 -11.39 4.55 1.04
CA VAL A 27 -11.40 5.90 1.62
C VAL A 27 -9.96 6.31 1.92
N THR A 28 -9.43 7.24 1.13
CA THR A 28 -8.04 7.72 1.23
C THR A 28 -7.86 9.04 0.49
N ALA A 29 -7.05 9.92 1.05
CA ALA A 29 -6.49 11.07 0.35
C ALA A 29 -5.05 10.79 -0.15
N SER A 30 -4.62 9.52 -0.15
CA SER A 30 -3.29 9.06 -0.58
C SER A 30 -2.17 9.76 0.19
N HIS A 31 -1.41 10.61 -0.47
CA HIS A 31 -0.27 11.36 0.05
C HIS A 31 -0.58 12.83 0.37
N ASN A 32 -1.84 13.21 0.35
CA ASN A 32 -2.26 14.59 0.60
C ASN A 32 -2.13 14.97 2.09
N PRO A 33 -2.12 16.27 2.42
CA PRO A 33 -2.12 16.72 3.81
C PRO A 33 -3.30 16.17 4.62
N PRO A 34 -3.19 16.15 5.96
CA PRO A 34 -4.25 15.59 6.84
C PRO A 34 -5.58 16.34 6.77
N THR A 35 -5.59 17.56 6.21
CA THR A 35 -6.80 18.35 5.96
C THR A 35 -7.64 17.83 4.80
N ASP A 36 -7.04 17.04 3.94
CA ASP A 36 -7.70 16.51 2.76
C ASP A 36 -8.34 15.15 3.06
N ASN A 37 -9.41 14.88 2.35
CA ASN A 37 -10.08 13.58 2.37
C ASN A 37 -10.46 13.20 0.95
N GLY A 38 -10.78 11.92 0.73
CA GLY A 38 -11.17 11.44 -0.58
C GLY A 38 -11.44 9.94 -0.60
N PHE A 39 -11.70 9.44 -1.78
CA PHE A 39 -11.86 8.02 -2.01
C PHE A 39 -11.43 7.64 -3.42
N LYS A 40 -10.97 6.41 -3.57
CA LYS A 40 -10.66 5.78 -4.86
C LYS A 40 -11.70 4.70 -5.14
N VAL A 41 -12.25 4.67 -6.35
CA VAL A 41 -13.17 3.62 -6.78
C VAL A 41 -12.42 2.62 -7.63
N ARG A 42 -12.61 1.33 -7.34
CA ARG A 42 -12.06 0.20 -8.11
C ARG A 42 -13.17 -0.50 -8.87
N ASN A 43 -12.86 -0.92 -10.10
CA ASN A 43 -13.75 -1.76 -10.89
C ASN A 43 -13.62 -3.25 -10.48
N GLU A 44 -14.35 -4.12 -11.14
CA GLU A 44 -14.39 -5.58 -10.86
C GLU A 44 -13.06 -6.30 -11.10
N THR A 45 -12.12 -5.68 -11.80
CA THR A 45 -10.76 -6.23 -12.01
C THR A 45 -9.75 -5.76 -10.96
N GLY A 46 -10.19 -4.94 -9.98
CA GLY A 46 -9.33 -4.31 -9.00
C GLY A 46 -8.59 -3.07 -9.52
N GLY A 47 -8.72 -2.74 -10.80
CA GLY A 47 -8.19 -1.53 -11.42
C GLY A 47 -8.93 -0.27 -10.99
N ALA A 48 -8.37 0.90 -11.27
CA ALA A 48 -9.12 2.15 -11.13
C ALA A 48 -10.31 2.14 -12.11
N ILE A 49 -11.46 2.63 -11.64
CA ILE A 49 -12.60 2.84 -12.53
C ILE A 49 -12.23 3.91 -13.58
N ASP A 50 -12.77 3.76 -14.78
CA ASP A 50 -12.56 4.76 -15.85
C ASP A 50 -13.32 6.06 -15.58
N PRO A 51 -13.01 7.15 -16.30
CA PRO A 51 -13.67 8.44 -16.11
C PRO A 51 -15.17 8.41 -16.38
N GLU A 52 -15.64 7.57 -17.32
CA GLU A 52 -17.06 7.45 -17.65
C GLU A 52 -17.83 6.78 -16.50
N GLY A 53 -17.26 5.75 -15.91
CA GLY A 53 -17.79 5.08 -14.70
C GLY A 53 -17.85 6.02 -13.50
N LEU A 54 -16.84 6.88 -13.30
CA LEU A 54 -16.87 7.91 -12.26
C LEU A 54 -18.03 8.90 -12.49
N ILE A 55 -18.22 9.39 -13.70
CA ILE A 55 -19.32 10.31 -14.03
C ILE A 55 -20.68 9.65 -13.75
N GLN A 56 -20.84 8.38 -14.07
CA GLN A 56 -22.07 7.64 -13.77
C GLN A 56 -22.35 7.58 -12.25
N ILE A 57 -21.32 7.32 -11.45
CA ILE A 57 -21.42 7.31 -9.99
C ILE A 57 -21.77 8.69 -9.47
N GLU A 58 -21.06 9.73 -9.90
CA GLU A 58 -21.28 11.11 -9.48
C GLU A 58 -22.70 11.58 -9.79
N THR A 59 -23.21 11.25 -10.97
CA THR A 59 -24.58 11.60 -11.40
C THR A 59 -25.64 10.93 -10.51
N GLY A 60 -25.32 9.79 -9.93
CA GLY A 60 -26.21 9.07 -9.00
C GLY A 60 -26.16 9.54 -7.54
N ILE A 61 -25.24 10.45 -7.19
CA ILE A 61 -25.13 10.97 -5.82
C ILE A 61 -26.20 12.05 -5.61
N PRO A 62 -27.05 11.92 -4.59
CA PRO A 62 -28.06 12.95 -4.27
C PRO A 62 -27.41 14.28 -3.87
N ASP A 63 -28.00 15.39 -4.31
CA ASP A 63 -27.53 16.74 -3.94
C ASP A 63 -27.69 17.04 -2.44
N ASP A 64 -28.77 16.52 -1.81
CA ASP A 64 -29.02 16.68 -0.36
C ASP A 64 -28.62 15.39 0.39
N ILE A 65 -27.83 15.56 1.43
CA ILE A 65 -27.42 14.46 2.33
C ILE A 65 -28.62 13.74 2.98
N LYS A 66 -29.77 14.37 3.06
CA LYS A 66 -31.01 13.75 3.57
C LYS A 66 -31.55 12.66 2.65
N ASP A 67 -31.26 12.75 1.36
CA ASP A 67 -31.69 11.78 0.36
C ASP A 67 -30.75 10.58 0.28
N VAL A 68 -29.60 10.63 0.96
CA VAL A 68 -28.65 9.51 1.06
C VAL A 68 -29.25 8.42 1.95
N LYS A 69 -29.52 7.26 1.36
CA LYS A 69 -30.02 6.09 2.10
C LYS A 69 -28.92 5.60 3.07
N ARG A 70 -29.30 5.52 4.35
CA ARG A 70 -28.38 5.08 5.41
C ARG A 70 -28.98 3.93 6.19
N LYS A 71 -28.12 3.05 6.68
CA LYS A 71 -28.48 1.97 7.60
C LYS A 71 -27.55 2.00 8.80
N ASN A 72 -28.06 1.60 9.96
CA ASN A 72 -27.21 1.46 11.14
C ASN A 72 -26.20 0.32 10.91
N TYR A 73 -24.93 0.56 11.23
CA TYR A 73 -23.85 -0.40 11.03
C TYR A 73 -24.14 -1.73 11.73
N LYS A 74 -24.50 -1.69 13.02
CA LYS A 74 -24.72 -2.92 13.81
C LYS A 74 -25.94 -3.73 13.32
N GLU A 75 -26.96 -3.05 12.82
CA GLU A 75 -28.12 -3.71 12.21
C GLU A 75 -27.76 -4.39 10.89
N ALA A 76 -26.98 -3.73 10.05
CA ALA A 76 -26.53 -4.27 8.79
C ALA A 76 -25.55 -5.45 8.98
N GLU A 77 -24.66 -5.37 9.97
CA GLU A 77 -23.75 -6.45 10.34
C GLU A 77 -24.52 -7.66 10.88
N ALA A 78 -25.46 -7.44 11.81
CA ALA A 78 -26.30 -8.51 12.35
C ALA A 78 -27.20 -9.18 11.29
N ALA A 79 -27.60 -8.44 10.25
CA ALA A 79 -28.34 -8.96 9.11
C ALA A 79 -27.47 -9.68 8.07
N GLY A 80 -26.12 -9.73 8.26
CA GLY A 80 -25.19 -10.34 7.31
C GLY A 80 -24.95 -9.51 6.04
N GLU A 81 -25.39 -8.25 6.02
CA GLU A 81 -25.17 -7.34 4.88
C GLU A 81 -23.75 -6.76 4.88
N ILE A 82 -23.08 -6.76 6.04
CA ILE A 82 -21.66 -6.41 6.19
C ILE A 82 -20.91 -7.65 6.63
N ILE A 83 -19.91 -8.03 5.85
CA ILE A 83 -18.98 -9.15 6.13
C ILE A 83 -17.61 -8.57 6.36
N VAL A 84 -17.16 -8.57 7.61
CA VAL A 84 -15.79 -8.17 7.96
C VAL A 84 -14.83 -9.31 7.61
N PHE A 85 -13.71 -9.00 6.96
CA PHE A 85 -12.77 -10.01 6.48
C PHE A 85 -11.31 -9.59 6.62
N ASP A 86 -10.43 -10.60 6.71
CA ASP A 86 -8.98 -10.43 6.61
C ASP A 86 -8.58 -10.28 5.14
N ALA A 87 -8.10 -9.10 4.76
CA ALA A 87 -7.61 -8.83 3.41
C ALA A 87 -6.12 -9.15 3.25
N ALA A 88 -5.37 -9.21 4.36
CA ALA A 88 -3.92 -9.34 4.32
C ALA A 88 -3.45 -10.76 3.95
N THR A 89 -4.00 -11.77 4.60
CA THR A 89 -3.57 -13.16 4.40
C THR A 89 -3.71 -13.62 2.95
N PRO A 90 -4.87 -13.46 2.27
CA PRO A 90 -5.00 -13.86 0.86
C PRO A 90 -4.03 -13.09 -0.07
N TYR A 91 -3.75 -11.83 0.22
CA TYR A 91 -2.81 -11.04 -0.58
C TYR A 91 -1.38 -11.55 -0.41
N ILE A 92 -0.94 -11.80 0.83
CA ILE A 92 0.40 -12.35 1.10
C ILE A 92 0.57 -13.73 0.47
N ASP A 93 -0.45 -14.59 0.59
CA ASP A 93 -0.45 -15.91 -0.01
C ASP A 93 -0.31 -15.83 -1.55
N HIS A 94 -1.07 -14.94 -2.19
CA HIS A 94 -0.96 -14.70 -3.61
C HIS A 94 0.45 -14.24 -4.02
N LEU A 95 1.06 -13.32 -3.27
CA LEU A 95 2.41 -12.86 -3.57
C LEU A 95 3.46 -13.96 -3.47
N THR A 96 3.34 -14.83 -2.47
CA THR A 96 4.39 -15.79 -2.10
C THR A 96 4.16 -17.20 -2.65
N GLN A 97 2.94 -17.73 -2.56
CA GLN A 97 2.62 -19.10 -2.97
C GLN A 97 2.46 -19.22 -4.48
N ASP A 98 1.94 -18.18 -5.15
CA ASP A 98 1.86 -18.14 -6.62
C ASP A 98 3.21 -17.81 -7.29
N GLY A 99 4.28 -17.70 -6.49
CA GLY A 99 5.64 -17.51 -6.97
C GLY A 99 5.92 -16.13 -7.58
N LEU A 100 5.09 -15.13 -7.25
CA LEU A 100 5.30 -13.76 -7.72
C LEU A 100 6.53 -13.13 -7.05
N ILE A 101 6.72 -13.41 -5.75
CA ILE A 101 7.87 -12.94 -4.96
C ILE A 101 8.42 -14.09 -4.13
N ASP A 102 9.70 -14.41 -4.28
CA ASP A 102 10.41 -15.31 -3.37
C ASP A 102 11.03 -14.47 -2.24
N LEU A 103 10.45 -14.55 -1.06
CA LEU A 103 10.92 -13.83 0.13
C LEU A 103 12.03 -14.57 0.89
N GLN A 104 12.24 -15.86 0.63
CA GLN A 104 13.19 -16.66 1.40
C GLN A 104 14.64 -16.16 1.29
N PRO A 105 15.16 -15.83 0.10
CA PRO A 105 16.51 -15.26 -0.01
C PRO A 105 16.68 -13.96 0.77
N ILE A 106 15.64 -13.10 0.80
CA ILE A 106 15.67 -11.83 1.55
C ILE A 106 15.66 -12.12 3.06
N LYS A 107 14.82 -13.05 3.51
CA LYS A 107 14.76 -13.46 4.93
C LYS A 107 16.10 -14.01 5.43
N ASP A 108 16.79 -14.78 4.60
CA ASP A 108 18.04 -15.46 4.98
C ASP A 108 19.29 -14.57 4.81
N ALA A 109 19.19 -13.46 4.10
CA ALA A 109 20.29 -12.57 3.80
C ALA A 109 20.93 -11.90 5.01
N GLY A 110 20.20 -11.79 6.13
CA GLY A 110 20.72 -11.15 7.35
C GLY A 110 20.79 -9.63 7.26
N LEU A 111 19.97 -9.04 6.41
CA LEU A 111 19.90 -7.59 6.23
C LEU A 111 19.27 -6.90 7.46
N THR A 112 19.61 -5.65 7.65
CA THR A 112 18.84 -4.72 8.49
C THR A 112 18.07 -3.79 7.57
N VAL A 113 16.75 -3.95 7.53
CA VAL A 113 15.85 -3.15 6.70
C VAL A 113 15.19 -2.09 7.58
N MET A 114 15.48 -0.83 7.29
CA MET A 114 14.74 0.30 7.87
C MET A 114 13.46 0.50 7.05
N VAL A 115 12.33 0.73 7.73
CA VAL A 115 11.05 1.00 7.08
C VAL A 115 10.45 2.27 7.67
N ASP A 116 10.07 3.21 6.81
CA ASP A 116 9.30 4.38 7.18
C ASP A 116 7.91 4.28 6.53
N THR A 117 6.90 4.05 7.36
CA THR A 117 5.52 3.90 6.90
C THR A 117 4.75 5.22 6.89
N MET A 118 5.42 6.34 7.20
CA MET A 118 4.85 7.69 7.19
C MET A 118 3.50 7.78 7.91
N TRP A 119 3.36 7.09 9.07
CA TRP A 119 2.13 7.02 9.86
C TRP A 119 0.92 6.43 9.10
N GLY A 120 1.17 5.75 7.98
CA GLY A 120 0.17 5.28 7.04
C GLY A 120 -0.24 3.81 7.21
N ASN A 121 -0.89 3.29 6.20
CA ASN A 121 -1.44 1.93 6.16
C ASN A 121 -0.37 0.85 5.91
N GLY A 122 0.88 1.24 5.60
CA GLY A 122 2.01 0.33 5.43
C GLY A 122 2.57 -0.23 6.75
N ALA A 123 2.15 0.31 7.91
CA ALA A 123 2.62 -0.11 9.21
C ALA A 123 2.41 -1.61 9.47
N GLY A 124 3.45 -2.32 9.95
CA GLY A 124 3.41 -3.73 10.27
C GLY A 124 3.52 -4.70 9.09
N TRP A 125 3.46 -4.22 7.83
CA TRP A 125 3.49 -5.11 6.67
C TRP A 125 4.87 -5.74 6.42
N PHE A 126 5.94 -4.95 6.48
CA PHE A 126 7.30 -5.46 6.24
C PHE A 126 7.78 -6.41 7.34
N PRO A 127 7.54 -6.16 8.65
CA PRO A 127 7.80 -7.16 9.68
C PRO A 127 7.07 -8.47 9.45
N ARG A 128 5.80 -8.44 9.04
CA ARG A 128 5.01 -9.63 8.73
C ARG A 128 5.59 -10.40 7.54
N LEU A 129 5.97 -9.71 6.46
CA LEU A 129 6.50 -10.32 5.24
C LEU A 129 7.88 -10.95 5.46
N LEU A 130 8.75 -10.30 6.24
CA LEU A 130 10.15 -10.68 6.42
C LEU A 130 10.43 -11.47 7.71
N ALA A 131 9.41 -11.80 8.48
CA ALA A 131 9.55 -12.63 9.67
C ALA A 131 10.07 -14.04 9.34
N GLY A 132 10.76 -14.66 10.32
CA GLY A 132 11.15 -16.07 10.26
C GLY A 132 12.52 -16.34 9.61
N GLY A 133 13.36 -15.32 9.44
CA GLY A 133 14.73 -15.45 8.94
C GLY A 133 15.75 -14.66 9.75
N LYS A 134 16.90 -14.39 9.17
CA LYS A 134 17.99 -13.60 9.77
C LYS A 134 17.83 -12.10 9.54
N THR A 135 17.11 -11.70 8.51
CA THR A 135 16.83 -10.30 8.19
C THR A 135 15.97 -9.65 9.26
N ARG A 136 16.38 -8.49 9.70
CA ARG A 136 15.72 -7.70 10.74
C ARG A 136 15.06 -6.46 10.13
N VAL A 137 13.83 -6.19 10.54
CA VAL A 137 13.09 -4.97 10.16
C VAL A 137 13.02 -4.03 11.35
N ILE A 138 13.32 -2.76 11.12
CA ILE A 138 13.14 -1.67 12.06
C ILE A 138 12.16 -0.70 11.44
N GLU A 139 10.99 -0.54 12.03
CA GLU A 139 9.99 0.42 11.54
C GLU A 139 10.02 1.70 12.37
N ILE A 140 9.89 2.84 11.67
CA ILE A 140 9.57 4.14 12.25
C ILE A 140 8.22 4.61 11.71
N HIS A 141 7.57 5.56 12.40
CA HIS A 141 6.23 6.05 12.09
C HIS A 141 5.23 4.90 11.88
N ASN A 142 5.38 3.83 12.65
CA ASN A 142 4.72 2.53 12.50
C ASN A 142 3.35 2.43 13.19
N GLU A 143 2.82 3.55 13.63
CA GLU A 143 1.45 3.66 14.15
C GLU A 143 0.63 4.47 13.15
N ARG A 144 -0.51 3.92 12.72
CA ARG A 144 -1.39 4.67 11.83
C ARG A 144 -1.89 5.96 12.51
N ASN A 145 -1.50 7.10 11.97
CA ASN A 145 -1.91 8.41 12.48
C ASN A 145 -2.33 9.33 11.32
N PRO A 146 -3.63 9.62 11.15
CA PRO A 146 -4.11 10.43 10.04
C PRO A 146 -3.73 11.91 10.11
N PHE A 147 -3.08 12.34 11.18
CA PHE A 147 -2.53 13.70 11.30
C PHE A 147 -1.08 13.83 10.78
N PHE A 148 -0.43 12.70 10.46
CA PHE A 148 0.93 12.66 9.91
C PHE A 148 1.91 13.58 10.66
N PRO A 149 2.15 13.36 11.98
CA PRO A 149 3.04 14.21 12.76
C PRO A 149 4.41 14.36 12.08
N GLU A 150 5.05 15.53 12.28
CA GLU A 150 6.40 15.84 11.79
C GLU A 150 6.56 15.98 10.28
N MET A 151 5.51 15.75 9.49
CA MET A 151 5.54 15.92 8.04
C MET A 151 4.33 16.70 7.52
N LYS A 152 4.51 17.42 6.42
CA LYS A 152 3.40 18.16 5.80
C LYS A 152 2.38 17.24 5.14
N ARG A 153 2.84 16.11 4.65
CA ARG A 153 2.05 15.08 3.96
C ARG A 153 2.86 13.78 3.87
N PRO A 154 2.21 12.62 3.87
CA PRO A 154 2.87 11.33 3.82
C PRO A 154 3.30 10.97 2.39
N GLU A 155 4.19 11.76 1.80
CA GLU A 155 4.72 11.55 0.47
C GLU A 155 6.20 11.19 0.54
N PRO A 156 6.67 10.10 -0.11
CA PRO A 156 8.04 9.60 0.00
C PRO A 156 9.04 10.44 -0.84
N ILE A 157 9.09 11.72 -0.54
CA ILE A 157 10.04 12.71 -1.10
C ILE A 157 10.59 13.62 0.00
N GLN A 158 11.72 14.25 -0.25
CA GLN A 158 12.26 15.24 0.68
C GLN A 158 11.35 16.48 0.81
N PRO A 159 11.24 17.09 2.00
CA PRO A 159 11.96 16.75 3.23
C PRO A 159 11.30 15.66 4.09
N ASN A 160 10.14 15.12 3.71
CA ASN A 160 9.37 14.19 4.55
C ASN A 160 10.14 12.92 4.92
N ILE A 161 11.08 12.49 4.07
CA ILE A 161 11.87 11.27 4.24
C ILE A 161 13.19 11.47 5.01
N ASP A 162 13.54 12.70 5.36
CA ASP A 162 14.86 13.01 5.97
C ASP A 162 15.06 12.26 7.31
N VAL A 163 13.98 12.07 8.07
CA VAL A 163 14.00 11.30 9.32
C VAL A 163 14.36 9.84 9.04
N GLY A 164 13.74 9.22 8.02
CA GLY A 164 14.00 7.86 7.61
C GLY A 164 15.44 7.67 7.11
N LEU A 165 15.93 8.58 6.27
CA LEU A 165 17.31 8.56 5.76
C LEU A 165 18.32 8.64 6.92
N LYS A 166 18.09 9.56 7.87
CA LYS A 166 18.93 9.66 9.06
C LYS A 166 18.88 8.40 9.93
N ALA A 167 17.68 7.87 10.17
CA ALA A 167 17.50 6.65 10.96
C ALA A 167 18.22 5.45 10.35
N THR A 168 18.29 5.36 9.01
CA THR A 168 19.02 4.32 8.28
C THR A 168 20.51 4.35 8.64
N VAL A 169 21.13 5.50 8.57
CA VAL A 169 22.56 5.68 8.91
C VAL A 169 22.80 5.41 10.39
N ASP A 170 21.98 5.98 11.29
CA ASP A 170 22.14 5.85 12.74
C ASP A 170 22.04 4.38 13.19
N ASN A 171 21.19 3.59 12.55
CA ASN A 171 20.99 2.16 12.85
C ASN A 171 21.86 1.23 12.01
N LYS A 172 22.72 1.76 11.14
CA LYS A 172 23.55 1.00 10.20
C LYS A 172 22.69 -0.01 9.40
N ALA A 173 21.55 0.45 8.94
CA ALA A 173 20.67 -0.35 8.12
C ALA A 173 21.19 -0.42 6.68
N ASP A 174 20.96 -1.54 6.01
CA ASP A 174 21.42 -1.79 4.65
C ASP A 174 20.58 -1.09 3.59
N VAL A 175 19.30 -0.82 3.93
CA VAL A 175 18.35 -0.18 3.02
C VAL A 175 17.22 0.48 3.82
N LEU A 176 16.69 1.58 3.28
CA LEU A 176 15.44 2.19 3.72
C LEU A 176 14.34 1.93 2.69
N LEU A 177 13.20 1.44 3.15
CA LEU A 177 11.97 1.34 2.37
C LEU A 177 10.96 2.33 2.94
N ILE A 178 10.32 3.10 2.06
CA ILE A 178 9.36 4.14 2.46
C ILE A 178 8.06 3.89 1.71
N THR A 179 6.93 3.97 2.40
CA THR A 179 5.60 3.95 1.76
C THR A 179 4.88 5.27 2.00
N ASP A 180 4.02 5.67 1.08
CA ASP A 180 3.11 6.79 1.31
C ASP A 180 1.93 6.41 2.21
N GLY A 181 1.02 7.35 2.46
CA GLY A 181 -0.06 7.19 3.44
C GLY A 181 -0.99 5.99 3.20
N ASP A 182 -1.29 5.64 1.96
CA ASP A 182 -2.09 4.46 1.60
C ASP A 182 -1.28 3.32 0.95
N ALA A 183 0.05 3.43 1.04
CA ALA A 183 1.05 2.42 0.67
C ALA A 183 0.93 1.92 -0.78
N ASP A 184 0.58 2.79 -1.72
CA ASP A 184 0.60 2.50 -3.16
C ASP A 184 1.82 3.10 -3.88
N ARG A 185 2.64 3.89 -3.17
CA ARG A 185 3.91 4.45 -3.64
C ARG A 185 5.04 4.07 -2.72
N CYS A 186 6.26 4.02 -3.28
CA CYS A 186 7.44 3.73 -2.50
C CYS A 186 8.59 4.68 -2.82
N GLY A 187 9.45 4.90 -1.83
CA GLY A 187 10.77 5.49 -1.95
C GLY A 187 11.81 4.56 -1.35
N ILE A 188 13.06 4.71 -1.73
CA ILE A 188 14.17 3.92 -1.22
C ILE A 188 15.30 4.84 -0.80
N GLY A 189 15.97 4.51 0.31
CA GLY A 189 17.26 5.06 0.70
C GLY A 189 18.33 3.97 0.71
N ASP A 190 19.56 4.33 0.37
CA ASP A 190 20.71 3.44 0.53
C ASP A 190 21.27 3.46 1.96
N GLU A 191 22.25 2.61 2.24
CA GLU A 191 22.93 2.48 3.53
C GLU A 191 23.65 3.75 4.00
N ASN A 192 23.92 4.68 3.07
CA ASN A 192 24.57 5.96 3.34
C ASN A 192 23.56 7.11 3.57
N GLY A 193 22.26 6.81 3.53
CA GLY A 193 21.20 7.81 3.64
C GLY A 193 20.99 8.62 2.35
N ASN A 194 21.40 8.12 1.20
CA ASN A 194 21.09 8.76 -0.08
C ASN A 194 19.72 8.32 -0.59
N PHE A 195 18.90 9.27 -0.96
CA PHE A 195 17.59 9.00 -1.53
C PHE A 195 17.66 8.50 -2.96
N ILE A 196 17.04 7.37 -3.23
CA ILE A 196 16.84 6.81 -4.57
C ILE A 196 15.40 7.12 -4.97
N ASN A 197 15.22 8.08 -5.88
CA ASN A 197 13.90 8.54 -6.27
C ASN A 197 13.08 7.47 -7.02
N GLN A 198 11.76 7.66 -7.06
CA GLN A 198 10.79 6.69 -7.59
C GLN A 198 11.06 6.31 -9.05
N LEU A 199 11.57 7.21 -9.89
CA LEU A 199 11.90 6.91 -11.28
C LEU A 199 13.07 5.91 -11.38
N ARG A 200 14.08 6.08 -10.53
CA ARG A 200 15.20 5.12 -10.45
C ARG A 200 14.73 3.78 -9.88
N VAL A 201 13.89 3.80 -8.84
CA VAL A 201 13.30 2.58 -8.28
C VAL A 201 12.51 1.83 -9.35
N PHE A 202 11.66 2.53 -10.10
CA PHE A 202 10.93 1.92 -11.22
C PHE A 202 11.86 1.30 -12.26
N GLY A 203 12.91 2.02 -12.65
CA GLY A 203 13.91 1.51 -13.60
C GLY A 203 14.63 0.25 -13.10
N LEU A 204 15.00 0.22 -11.80
CA LEU A 204 15.61 -0.96 -11.16
C LEU A 204 14.65 -2.15 -11.11
N LEU A 205 13.40 -1.92 -10.74
CA LEU A 205 12.37 -2.98 -10.72
C LEU A 205 12.11 -3.52 -12.13
N ALA A 206 11.98 -2.65 -13.12
CA ALA A 206 11.81 -3.05 -14.52
C ALA A 206 13.02 -3.89 -15.00
N TYR A 207 14.25 -3.45 -14.72
CA TYR A 207 15.44 -4.21 -15.04
C TYR A 207 15.44 -5.59 -14.35
N TYR A 208 15.15 -5.62 -13.05
CA TYR A 208 15.10 -6.86 -12.30
C TYR A 208 14.05 -7.84 -12.87
N MET A 209 12.84 -7.38 -13.11
CA MET A 209 11.76 -8.22 -13.62
C MET A 209 12.05 -8.74 -15.02
N LEU A 210 12.54 -7.89 -15.93
CA LEU A 210 12.70 -8.21 -17.34
C LEU A 210 14.01 -8.93 -17.67
N GLU A 211 15.11 -8.57 -16.99
CA GLU A 211 16.44 -9.10 -17.32
C GLU A 211 16.93 -10.12 -16.29
N VAL A 212 16.76 -9.86 -14.98
CA VAL A 212 17.28 -10.76 -13.94
C VAL A 212 16.35 -11.94 -13.73
N ARG A 213 15.05 -11.71 -13.55
CA ARG A 213 14.04 -12.78 -13.44
C ARG A 213 13.73 -13.47 -14.76
N GLY A 214 14.02 -12.81 -15.87
CA GLY A 214 13.78 -13.36 -17.20
C GLY A 214 12.32 -13.32 -17.66
N ASP A 215 11.46 -12.51 -17.08
CA ASP A 215 10.03 -12.34 -17.44
C ASP A 215 9.87 -11.67 -18.84
N ARG A 216 10.72 -12.09 -19.80
CA ARG A 216 10.86 -11.47 -21.12
C ARG A 216 9.58 -11.53 -21.98
N GLU A 217 8.73 -12.52 -21.75
CA GLU A 217 7.46 -12.62 -22.47
C GLU A 217 6.48 -11.48 -22.11
N LYS A 218 6.68 -10.87 -20.94
CA LYS A 218 5.89 -9.71 -20.52
C LYS A 218 6.38 -8.38 -21.11
N LYS A 219 7.60 -8.34 -21.72
CA LYS A 219 8.18 -7.15 -22.36
C LYS A 219 7.24 -6.44 -23.34
N LYS A 220 6.42 -7.19 -24.07
CA LYS A 220 5.51 -6.63 -25.09
C LYS A 220 4.25 -5.97 -24.51
N LYS A 221 3.98 -6.09 -23.21
CA LYS A 221 2.77 -5.59 -22.56
C LYS A 221 3.04 -4.40 -21.62
N THR A 222 4.31 -4.06 -21.38
CA THR A 222 4.71 -3.08 -20.36
C THR A 222 5.31 -1.79 -20.96
N LEU A 223 5.49 -1.72 -22.25
CA LEU A 223 5.89 -0.55 -23.04
C LEU A 223 4.69 -0.13 -23.89
#